data_ab63d008642295eebfc7d5044fdbe462
#
_entry.id   ab63d008642295eebfc7d5044fdbe462
#
_cell.length_a   1.000
_cell.length_b   1.000
_cell.length_c   1.000
_cell.angle_alpha   90.00
_cell.angle_beta   90.00
_cell.angle_gamma   90.00
#
_symmetry.space_group_name_H-M   'P 1'
#
loop_
_entity.id
_entity.type
_entity.pdbx_description
1 polymer ?
#
loop_
_entity_poly.entity_id
_entity_poly.type
_entity_poly.pdbx_seq_one_letter_code
_entity_poly.pdbx_strand_id
1 'polypeptide(L)'
;AVEKAEALKEADYTADSWKAMQLELQEAKDLLAKEKPTQAEVDEATTHLNAAVEALVKADTKVTVTLNKKTVTVYKGKTTTLKATVTGANAPKVTFTSSNPKVAAVNKTTGKVTAKAKGTAVITAKCGDVKVTCKVTVKNPTLTLNKTSASVKVGKTTKITAKAAPSGKITYKSGNKKIATVSSNGTIKGIKKGTAKITV
;
A
#
# COMPACT_ATOMS: atom_id res chain seq x y z
N ALA A 1 -14.43 -15.80 -43.11
CA ALA A 1 -14.33 -15.95 -41.66
C ALA A 1 -12.90 -15.66 -41.19
N VAL A 2 -11.86 -16.35 -41.72
CA VAL A 2 -10.46 -16.22 -41.27
C VAL A 2 -9.94 -14.78 -41.30
N GLU A 3 -10.03 -14.09 -42.45
CA GLU A 3 -9.59 -12.70 -42.55
C GLU A 3 -10.23 -11.74 -41.52
N LYS A 4 -11.56 -11.97 -41.25
CA LYS A 4 -12.27 -11.17 -40.24
C LYS A 4 -11.72 -11.42 -38.85
N ALA A 5 -11.40 -12.68 -38.48
CA ALA A 5 -10.83 -13.03 -37.19
C ALA A 5 -9.39 -12.52 -37.04
N GLU A 6 -8.58 -12.57 -38.09
CA GLU A 6 -7.20 -12.06 -38.09
C GLU A 6 -7.09 -10.54 -37.96
N ALA A 7 -8.10 -9.79 -38.41
CA ALA A 7 -8.16 -8.34 -38.28
C ALA A 7 -8.44 -7.86 -36.83
N LEU A 8 -8.84 -8.76 -35.92
CA LEU A 8 -9.13 -8.44 -34.53
C LEU A 8 -7.83 -8.28 -33.71
N LYS A 9 -7.92 -7.54 -32.62
CA LYS A 9 -6.78 -7.28 -31.73
C LYS A 9 -7.03 -7.93 -30.36
N GLU A 10 -6.11 -8.77 -29.90
CA GLU A 10 -6.16 -9.42 -28.60
C GLU A 10 -6.45 -8.45 -27.44
N ALA A 11 -5.81 -7.27 -27.47
CA ALA A 11 -5.95 -6.27 -26.42
C ALA A 11 -7.39 -5.74 -26.21
N ASP A 12 -8.29 -5.94 -27.18
CA ASP A 12 -9.67 -5.47 -27.14
C ASP A 12 -10.63 -6.47 -26.47
N TYR A 13 -10.17 -7.69 -26.16
CA TYR A 13 -10.99 -8.79 -25.67
C TYR A 13 -10.43 -9.42 -24.39
N THR A 14 -11.27 -10.19 -23.68
CA THR A 14 -10.81 -10.96 -22.52
C THR A 14 -9.93 -12.14 -22.95
N ALA A 15 -8.93 -12.49 -22.15
CA ALA A 15 -7.97 -13.54 -22.48
C ALA A 15 -8.65 -14.88 -22.77
N ASP A 16 -9.71 -15.25 -22.03
CA ASP A 16 -10.42 -16.51 -22.20
C ASP A 16 -11.20 -16.55 -23.53
N SER A 17 -11.96 -15.48 -23.85
CA SER A 17 -12.71 -15.42 -25.11
C SER A 17 -11.77 -15.32 -26.32
N TRP A 18 -10.66 -14.59 -26.19
CA TRP A 18 -9.63 -14.51 -27.22
C TRP A 18 -8.99 -15.87 -27.49
N LYS A 19 -8.61 -16.60 -26.44
CA LYS A 19 -8.02 -17.94 -26.56
C LYS A 19 -8.98 -18.93 -27.26
N ALA A 20 -10.26 -18.91 -26.89
CA ALA A 20 -11.28 -19.75 -27.54
C ALA A 20 -11.37 -19.46 -29.03
N MET A 21 -11.46 -18.17 -29.41
CA MET A 21 -11.50 -17.77 -30.82
C MET A 21 -10.23 -18.17 -31.59
N GLN A 22 -9.03 -18.08 -30.95
CA GLN A 22 -7.76 -18.48 -31.56
C GLN A 22 -7.70 -19.99 -31.88
N LEU A 23 -8.33 -20.84 -31.05
CA LEU A 23 -8.41 -22.28 -31.33
C LEU A 23 -9.20 -22.55 -32.61
N GLU A 24 -10.39 -21.97 -32.72
CA GLU A 24 -11.23 -22.12 -33.93
C GLU A 24 -10.56 -21.51 -35.19
N LEU A 25 -9.84 -20.40 -35.01
CA LEU A 25 -9.07 -19.79 -36.10
C LEU A 25 -7.95 -20.73 -36.59
N GLN A 26 -7.25 -21.41 -35.66
CA GLN A 26 -6.20 -22.36 -36.02
C GLN A 26 -6.78 -23.58 -36.73
N GLU A 27 -7.88 -24.14 -36.23
CA GLU A 27 -8.57 -25.25 -36.87
C GLU A 27 -9.02 -24.91 -38.30
N ALA A 28 -9.60 -23.71 -38.49
CA ALA A 28 -9.99 -23.24 -39.83
C ALA A 28 -8.77 -23.08 -40.77
N LYS A 29 -7.62 -22.61 -40.27
CA LYS A 29 -6.39 -22.52 -41.06
C LYS A 29 -5.82 -23.90 -41.44
N ASP A 30 -5.83 -24.82 -40.50
CA ASP A 30 -5.34 -26.18 -40.71
C ASP A 30 -6.21 -26.89 -41.76
N LEU A 31 -7.53 -26.65 -41.76
CA LEU A 31 -8.43 -27.15 -42.76
C LEU A 31 -8.14 -26.57 -44.17
N LEU A 32 -7.88 -25.24 -44.24
CA LEU A 32 -7.52 -24.59 -45.51
C LEU A 32 -6.18 -25.11 -46.09
N ALA A 33 -5.31 -25.64 -45.25
CA ALA A 33 -4.05 -26.25 -45.66
C ALA A 33 -4.17 -27.70 -46.16
N LYS A 34 -5.35 -28.34 -46.00
CA LYS A 34 -5.62 -29.67 -46.56
C LYS A 34 -5.64 -29.65 -48.09
N GLU A 35 -5.10 -30.67 -48.72
CA GLU A 35 -5.09 -30.78 -50.21
C GLU A 35 -6.49 -30.84 -50.82
N LYS A 36 -7.47 -31.45 -50.14
CA LYS A 36 -8.87 -31.61 -50.62
C LYS A 36 -9.87 -31.54 -49.47
N PRO A 37 -10.14 -30.35 -48.91
CA PRO A 37 -11.22 -30.23 -47.94
C PRO A 37 -12.59 -30.43 -48.61
N THR A 38 -13.50 -31.08 -47.92
CA THR A 38 -14.90 -31.19 -48.38
C THR A 38 -15.66 -29.89 -48.09
N GLN A 39 -16.73 -29.62 -48.86
CA GLN A 39 -17.56 -28.44 -48.62
C GLN A 39 -18.18 -28.46 -47.21
N ALA A 40 -18.57 -29.63 -46.71
CA ALA A 40 -19.14 -29.78 -45.39
C ALA A 40 -18.14 -29.40 -44.29
N GLU A 41 -16.86 -29.84 -44.39
CA GLU A 41 -15.81 -29.45 -43.45
C GLU A 41 -15.56 -27.93 -43.46
N VAL A 42 -15.60 -27.30 -44.62
CA VAL A 42 -15.40 -25.84 -44.76
C VAL A 42 -16.58 -25.06 -44.15
N ASP A 43 -17.81 -25.54 -44.35
CA ASP A 43 -19.01 -24.92 -43.79
C ASP A 43 -19.03 -25.02 -42.25
N GLU A 44 -18.66 -26.19 -41.70
CA GLU A 44 -18.56 -26.44 -40.27
C GLU A 44 -17.50 -25.54 -39.62
N ALA A 45 -16.27 -25.53 -40.12
CA ALA A 45 -15.21 -24.67 -39.60
C ALA A 45 -15.54 -23.17 -39.69
N THR A 46 -16.24 -22.78 -40.79
CA THR A 46 -16.71 -21.39 -40.94
C THR A 46 -17.77 -21.05 -39.89
N THR A 47 -18.68 -21.96 -39.60
CA THR A 47 -19.72 -21.78 -38.57
C THR A 47 -19.09 -21.64 -37.16
N HIS A 48 -18.20 -22.55 -36.82
CA HIS A 48 -17.49 -22.52 -35.51
C HIS A 48 -16.68 -21.25 -35.33
N LEU A 49 -15.86 -20.86 -36.30
CA LEU A 49 -15.10 -19.64 -36.24
C LEU A 49 -15.97 -18.38 -36.12
N ASN A 50 -17.08 -18.31 -36.88
CA ASN A 50 -18.02 -17.20 -36.77
C ASN A 50 -18.65 -17.14 -35.36
N ALA A 51 -19.10 -18.29 -34.83
CA ALA A 51 -19.65 -18.37 -33.49
C ALA A 51 -18.62 -17.93 -32.41
N ALA A 52 -17.38 -18.35 -32.54
CA ALA A 52 -16.30 -17.94 -31.64
C ALA A 52 -16.00 -16.42 -31.73
N VAL A 53 -16.05 -15.83 -32.92
CA VAL A 53 -15.90 -14.37 -33.11
C VAL A 53 -17.08 -13.61 -32.50
N GLU A 54 -18.31 -14.12 -32.62
CA GLU A 54 -19.51 -13.53 -31.99
C GLU A 54 -19.49 -13.65 -30.45
N ALA A 55 -18.91 -14.74 -29.94
CA ALA A 55 -18.75 -14.99 -28.51
C ALA A 55 -17.60 -14.17 -27.84
N LEU A 56 -16.86 -13.35 -28.60
CA LEU A 56 -15.80 -12.52 -28.05
C LEU A 56 -16.34 -11.50 -27.05
N VAL A 57 -15.80 -11.54 -25.84
CA VAL A 57 -16.13 -10.60 -24.77
C VAL A 57 -15.12 -9.47 -24.75
N LYS A 58 -15.58 -8.23 -24.93
CA LYS A 58 -14.69 -7.06 -24.86
C LYS A 58 -14.05 -6.92 -23.48
N ALA A 59 -12.76 -6.66 -23.46
CA ALA A 59 -12.05 -6.34 -22.25
C ALA A 59 -12.49 -4.97 -21.70
N ASP A 60 -12.64 -4.87 -20.38
CA ASP A 60 -12.81 -3.56 -19.74
C ASP A 60 -11.50 -2.79 -19.78
N THR A 61 -11.36 -1.89 -20.73
CA THR A 61 -10.19 -1.04 -20.94
C THR A 61 -10.19 0.19 -20.04
N LYS A 62 -11.32 0.45 -19.32
CA LYS A 62 -11.42 1.59 -18.40
C LYS A 62 -10.52 1.36 -17.19
N VAL A 63 -9.36 2.03 -17.20
CA VAL A 63 -8.45 1.99 -16.06
C VAL A 63 -9.04 2.77 -14.89
N THR A 64 -9.16 2.13 -13.73
CA THR A 64 -9.43 2.80 -12.46
C THR A 64 -8.32 2.52 -11.46
N VAL A 65 -8.05 3.47 -10.59
CA VAL A 65 -7.05 3.34 -9.52
C VAL A 65 -7.68 3.75 -8.20
N THR A 66 -7.49 2.96 -7.17
CA THR A 66 -7.91 3.29 -5.80
C THR A 66 -6.76 3.10 -4.83
N LEU A 67 -6.75 3.88 -3.75
CA LEU A 67 -5.80 3.70 -2.65
C LEU A 67 -6.51 3.19 -1.41
N ASN A 68 -5.85 2.29 -0.67
CA ASN A 68 -6.33 1.76 0.61
C ASN A 68 -6.48 2.84 1.70
N LYS A 69 -5.87 4.03 1.50
CA LYS A 69 -5.93 5.16 2.44
C LYS A 69 -5.97 6.48 1.67
N LYS A 70 -6.92 7.35 2.01
CA LYS A 70 -6.99 8.74 1.49
C LYS A 70 -6.18 9.71 2.35
N THR A 71 -6.06 9.39 3.64
CA THR A 71 -5.27 10.16 4.62
C THR A 71 -4.54 9.20 5.56
N VAL A 72 -3.36 9.59 6.05
CA VAL A 72 -2.62 8.82 7.04
C VAL A 72 -1.75 9.73 7.90
N THR A 73 -1.68 9.44 9.20
CA THR A 73 -0.73 10.07 10.12
C THR A 73 0.36 9.07 10.46
N VAL A 74 1.62 9.49 10.32
CA VAL A 74 2.81 8.67 10.61
C VAL A 74 3.75 9.47 11.50
N TYR A 75 4.41 8.83 12.47
CA TYR A 75 5.43 9.51 13.28
C TYR A 75 6.79 9.50 12.58
N LYS A 76 7.57 10.58 12.77
CA LYS A 76 8.95 10.68 12.24
C LYS A 76 9.76 9.42 12.56
N GLY A 77 10.45 8.88 11.56
CA GLY A 77 11.24 7.65 11.63
C GLY A 77 10.41 6.36 11.44
N LYS A 78 9.07 6.44 11.33
CA LYS A 78 8.21 5.29 11.05
C LYS A 78 7.83 5.23 9.57
N THR A 79 7.32 4.08 9.15
CA THR A 79 6.89 3.83 7.77
C THR A 79 5.43 3.40 7.74
N THR A 80 4.80 3.59 6.59
CA THR A 80 3.49 3.00 6.24
C THR A 80 3.51 2.62 4.77
N THR A 81 2.63 1.72 4.34
CA THR A 81 2.52 1.35 2.93
C THR A 81 1.15 1.76 2.40
N LEU A 82 1.15 2.44 1.26
CA LEU A 82 -0.03 2.71 0.47
C LEU A 82 -0.14 1.60 -0.60
N LYS A 83 -1.29 0.93 -0.61
CA LYS A 83 -1.60 -0.08 -1.62
C LYS A 83 -2.55 0.53 -2.64
N ALA A 84 -2.18 0.48 -3.90
CA ALA A 84 -3.05 0.82 -5.01
C ALA A 84 -3.71 -0.45 -5.55
N THR A 85 -5.01 -0.39 -5.79
CA THR A 85 -5.77 -1.41 -6.52
C THR A 85 -6.12 -0.81 -7.88
N VAL A 86 -5.85 -1.55 -8.93
CA VAL A 86 -6.09 -1.15 -10.33
C VAL A 86 -7.06 -2.12 -10.95
N THR A 87 -8.01 -1.61 -11.73
CA THR A 87 -8.87 -2.40 -12.63
C THR A 87 -8.73 -1.88 -14.05
N GLY A 88 -9.10 -2.68 -15.01
CA GLY A 88 -8.98 -2.42 -16.44
C GLY A 88 -7.92 -3.32 -17.09
N ALA A 89 -8.26 -3.89 -18.24
CA ALA A 89 -7.34 -4.72 -19.01
C ALA A 89 -6.13 -3.89 -19.48
N ASN A 90 -4.94 -4.50 -19.47
CA ASN A 90 -3.69 -3.89 -19.93
C ASN A 90 -3.31 -2.59 -19.18
N ALA A 91 -3.80 -2.40 -17.95
CA ALA A 91 -3.46 -1.22 -17.16
C ALA A 91 -1.93 -1.14 -16.90
N PRO A 92 -1.30 0.03 -17.09
CA PRO A 92 0.12 0.23 -16.80
C PRO A 92 0.45 -0.01 -15.32
N LYS A 93 1.72 -0.28 -15.01
CA LYS A 93 2.17 -0.42 -13.62
C LYS A 93 1.98 0.90 -12.85
N VAL A 94 1.48 0.80 -11.62
CA VAL A 94 1.33 1.96 -10.74
C VAL A 94 2.69 2.50 -10.33
N THR A 95 2.81 3.82 -10.35
CA THR A 95 3.97 4.54 -9.83
C THR A 95 3.56 5.52 -8.74
N PHE A 96 4.40 5.66 -7.71
CA PHE A 96 4.16 6.56 -6.59
C PHE A 96 5.14 7.74 -6.60
N THR A 97 4.64 8.95 -6.30
CA THR A 97 5.43 10.16 -6.13
C THR A 97 5.01 10.91 -4.89
N SER A 98 5.93 11.71 -4.31
CA SER A 98 5.66 12.56 -3.15
C SER A 98 5.80 14.02 -3.53
N SER A 99 4.87 14.87 -3.10
CA SER A 99 4.95 16.32 -3.27
C SER A 99 6.06 16.95 -2.40
N ASN A 100 6.46 16.27 -1.31
CA ASN A 100 7.55 16.71 -0.44
C ASN A 100 8.34 15.52 0.12
N PRO A 101 9.34 14.99 -0.61
CA PRO A 101 10.16 13.86 -0.17
C PRO A 101 11.01 14.13 1.07
N LYS A 102 11.24 15.40 1.46
CA LYS A 102 11.93 15.80 2.70
C LYS A 102 11.04 15.54 3.92
N VAL A 103 9.72 15.64 3.79
CA VAL A 103 8.73 15.32 4.84
C VAL A 103 8.37 13.85 4.83
N ALA A 104 7.93 13.32 3.68
CA ALA A 104 7.55 11.93 3.51
C ALA A 104 8.04 11.42 2.14
N ALA A 105 9.05 10.58 2.13
CA ALA A 105 9.51 9.93 0.92
C ALA A 105 8.65 8.68 0.63
N VAL A 106 8.44 8.37 -0.64
CA VAL A 106 7.74 7.15 -1.07
C VAL A 106 8.62 6.34 -2.02
N ASN A 107 8.60 5.03 -1.87
CA ASN A 107 9.19 4.13 -2.86
C ASN A 107 8.27 4.09 -4.09
N LYS A 108 8.85 4.38 -5.26
CA LYS A 108 8.14 4.55 -6.54
C LYS A 108 7.27 3.34 -6.93
N THR A 109 7.70 2.13 -6.58
CA THR A 109 7.06 0.87 -7.00
C THR A 109 6.20 0.26 -5.91
N THR A 110 6.72 0.23 -4.67
CA THR A 110 6.06 -0.49 -3.56
C THR A 110 5.05 0.33 -2.79
N GLY A 111 5.01 1.65 -2.99
CA GLY A 111 4.15 2.56 -2.21
C GLY A 111 4.55 2.67 -0.72
N LYS A 112 5.73 2.17 -0.32
CA LYS A 112 6.24 2.30 1.05
C LYS A 112 6.62 3.75 1.32
N VAL A 113 5.92 4.39 2.25
CA VAL A 113 6.14 5.77 2.69
C VAL A 113 7.02 5.77 3.93
N THR A 114 8.08 6.60 3.93
CA THR A 114 8.98 6.83 5.06
C THR A 114 8.81 8.25 5.57
N ALA A 115 8.43 8.41 6.83
CA ALA A 115 8.26 9.71 7.49
C ALA A 115 9.62 10.29 7.94
N LYS A 116 10.09 11.36 7.31
CA LYS A 116 11.43 11.95 7.55
C LYS A 116 11.41 13.18 8.46
N ALA A 117 10.45 14.08 8.29
CA ALA A 117 10.34 15.31 9.07
C ALA A 117 8.87 15.65 9.35
N LYS A 118 8.61 16.37 10.47
CA LYS A 118 7.26 16.91 10.79
C LYS A 118 6.76 17.77 9.63
N GLY A 119 5.51 17.57 9.24
CA GLY A 119 4.87 18.31 8.15
C GLY A 119 3.81 17.48 7.41
N THR A 120 3.45 17.93 6.23
CA THR A 120 2.47 17.25 5.37
C THR A 120 3.07 17.06 3.97
N ALA A 121 2.79 15.92 3.36
CA ALA A 121 3.08 15.63 1.97
C ALA A 121 1.87 14.94 1.33
N VAL A 122 1.68 15.12 0.04
CA VAL A 122 0.69 14.39 -0.76
C VAL A 122 1.44 13.32 -1.54
N ILE A 123 1.04 12.07 -1.36
CA ILE A 123 1.53 10.96 -2.16
C ILE A 123 0.53 10.72 -3.29
N THR A 124 1.00 10.74 -4.52
CA THR A 124 0.22 10.47 -5.72
C THR A 124 0.57 9.08 -6.24
N ALA A 125 -0.44 8.25 -6.46
CA ALA A 125 -0.34 7.01 -7.22
C ALA A 125 -0.88 7.28 -8.64
N LYS A 126 -0.07 6.97 -9.66
CA LYS A 126 -0.39 7.16 -11.09
C LYS A 126 -0.36 5.82 -11.81
N CYS A 127 -1.39 5.56 -12.63
CA CYS A 127 -1.49 4.43 -13.55
C CYS A 127 -2.02 4.95 -14.89
N GLY A 128 -1.19 4.97 -15.92
CA GLY A 128 -1.51 5.71 -17.16
C GLY A 128 -1.79 7.18 -16.84
N ASP A 129 -2.96 7.68 -17.24
CA ASP A 129 -3.38 9.05 -16.96
C ASP A 129 -4.20 9.21 -15.68
N VAL A 130 -4.65 8.07 -15.09
CA VAL A 130 -5.43 8.08 -13.84
C VAL A 130 -4.52 8.31 -12.65
N LYS A 131 -4.94 9.24 -11.78
CA LYS A 131 -4.20 9.63 -10.56
C LYS A 131 -5.12 9.61 -9.36
N VAL A 132 -4.60 9.09 -8.23
CA VAL A 132 -5.25 9.17 -6.92
C VAL A 132 -4.23 9.60 -5.87
N THR A 133 -4.69 10.26 -4.82
CA THR A 133 -3.80 10.87 -3.83
C THR A 133 -4.09 10.41 -2.42
N CYS A 134 -3.06 10.44 -1.58
CA CYS A 134 -3.14 10.25 -0.14
C CYS A 134 -2.42 11.39 0.58
N LYS A 135 -3.10 12.09 1.50
CA LYS A 135 -2.48 13.09 2.37
C LYS A 135 -1.76 12.40 3.51
N VAL A 136 -0.44 12.57 3.60
CA VAL A 136 0.41 12.04 4.68
C VAL A 136 0.77 13.16 5.63
N THR A 137 0.40 13.03 6.90
CA THR A 137 0.81 13.95 7.97
C THR A 137 1.87 13.27 8.83
N VAL A 138 3.04 13.88 8.91
CA VAL A 138 4.14 13.41 9.78
C VAL A 138 4.15 14.21 11.07
N LYS A 139 4.09 13.52 12.21
CA LYS A 139 4.20 14.09 13.56
C LYS A 139 5.53 13.70 14.21
N ASN A 140 6.05 14.56 15.07
CA ASN A 140 7.16 14.16 15.94
C ASN A 140 6.64 13.19 17.02
N PRO A 141 7.46 12.21 17.45
CA PRO A 141 7.19 11.47 18.67
C PRO A 141 7.11 12.43 19.88
N THR A 142 6.23 12.11 20.81
CA THR A 142 6.05 12.88 22.05
C THR A 142 6.08 11.96 23.24
N LEU A 143 6.59 12.50 24.37
CA LEU A 143 6.53 11.87 25.68
C LEU A 143 5.93 12.90 26.65
N THR A 144 4.83 12.55 27.28
CA THR A 144 4.15 13.40 28.28
C THR A 144 4.18 12.73 29.64
N LEU A 145 4.38 13.54 30.68
CA LEU A 145 4.39 13.10 32.07
C LEU A 145 3.16 13.70 32.78
N ASN A 146 2.59 12.95 33.72
CA ASN A 146 1.52 13.47 34.60
C ASN A 146 2.05 14.52 35.58
N LYS A 147 3.35 14.48 35.89
CA LYS A 147 4.04 15.47 36.79
C LYS A 147 5.47 15.63 36.30
N THR A 148 5.97 16.86 36.34
CA THR A 148 7.37 17.21 36.05
C THR A 148 8.22 17.35 37.32
N SER A 149 7.56 17.48 38.48
CA SER A 149 8.18 17.47 39.80
C SER A 149 7.28 16.75 40.81
N ALA A 150 7.87 16.24 41.87
CA ALA A 150 7.15 15.61 42.96
C ALA A 150 7.98 15.68 44.26
N SER A 151 7.33 15.96 45.39
CA SER A 151 7.91 15.82 46.71
C SER A 151 7.49 14.50 47.33
N VAL A 152 8.43 13.80 47.96
CA VAL A 152 8.19 12.54 48.65
C VAL A 152 8.95 12.51 49.97
N LYS A 153 8.30 12.20 51.08
CA LYS A 153 8.94 12.02 52.37
C LYS A 153 9.84 10.78 52.37
N VAL A 154 10.90 10.80 53.14
CA VAL A 154 11.81 9.65 53.31
C VAL A 154 10.98 8.40 53.72
N GLY A 155 11.25 7.27 53.12
CA GLY A 155 10.51 6.01 53.31
C GLY A 155 9.16 5.90 52.58
N LYS A 156 8.59 7.01 52.09
CA LYS A 156 7.31 7.02 51.35
C LYS A 156 7.53 6.96 49.85
N THR A 157 6.43 6.73 49.12
CA THR A 157 6.46 6.62 47.66
C THR A 157 5.54 7.62 46.98
N THR A 158 5.84 7.98 45.76
CA THR A 158 4.96 8.70 44.83
C THR A 158 5.11 8.09 43.46
N LYS A 159 4.14 8.33 42.58
CA LYS A 159 4.16 7.73 41.22
C LYS A 159 4.19 8.82 40.16
N ILE A 160 5.04 8.64 39.16
CA ILE A 160 4.98 9.37 37.89
C ILE A 160 4.55 8.40 36.80
N THR A 161 3.70 8.87 35.91
CA THR A 161 3.29 8.12 34.73
C THR A 161 3.67 8.89 33.49
N ALA A 162 4.10 8.15 32.48
CA ALA A 162 4.48 8.70 31.18
C ALA A 162 3.61 8.10 30.08
N LYS A 163 3.30 8.90 29.06
CA LYS A 163 2.59 8.48 27.86
C LYS A 163 3.41 8.86 26.63
N ALA A 164 3.78 7.86 25.84
CA ALA A 164 4.50 8.07 24.58
C ALA A 164 3.55 7.99 23.38
N ALA A 165 3.81 8.80 22.37
CA ALA A 165 3.17 8.71 21.06
C ALA A 165 4.24 8.78 19.96
N PRO A 166 4.42 7.72 19.11
CA PRO A 166 3.68 6.46 19.16
C PRO A 166 3.96 5.68 20.46
N SER A 167 3.07 4.78 20.82
CA SER A 167 3.28 3.91 21.99
C SER A 167 4.61 3.14 21.85
N GLY A 168 5.30 2.97 22.98
CA GLY A 168 6.60 2.31 23.04
C GLY A 168 7.00 1.98 24.48
N LYS A 169 8.11 1.27 24.62
CA LYS A 169 8.67 0.95 25.96
C LYS A 169 9.12 2.24 26.64
N ILE A 170 8.60 2.49 27.84
CA ILE A 170 9.00 3.60 28.70
C ILE A 170 9.93 3.05 29.78
N THR A 171 11.02 3.74 30.05
CA THR A 171 11.98 3.39 31.09
C THR A 171 12.20 4.56 32.03
N TYR A 172 12.50 4.27 33.27
CA TYR A 172 12.73 5.25 34.31
C TYR A 172 14.13 5.03 34.94
N LYS A 173 14.88 6.13 35.16
CA LYS A 173 16.22 6.06 35.79
C LYS A 173 16.39 7.20 36.78
N SER A 174 16.79 6.86 37.99
CA SER A 174 17.20 7.87 38.98
C SER A 174 18.64 8.31 38.72
N GLY A 175 18.86 9.61 38.73
CA GLY A 175 20.20 10.22 38.69
C GLY A 175 20.96 10.11 40.01
N ASN A 176 20.26 9.90 41.14
CA ASN A 176 20.89 9.67 42.44
C ASN A 176 20.05 8.68 43.29
N LYS A 177 20.42 7.41 43.24
CA LYS A 177 19.75 6.36 43.98
C LYS A 177 19.89 6.45 45.51
N LYS A 178 20.91 7.20 46.02
CA LYS A 178 21.08 7.45 47.46
C LYS A 178 20.04 8.43 48.01
N ILE A 179 19.42 9.26 47.13
CA ILE A 179 18.38 10.23 47.49
C ILE A 179 16.99 9.65 47.14
N ALA A 180 16.81 9.15 45.96
CA ALA A 180 15.54 8.54 45.51
C ALA A 180 15.78 7.40 44.52
N THR A 181 15.03 6.34 44.65
CA THR A 181 14.97 5.26 43.65
C THR A 181 13.71 5.36 42.83
N VAL A 182 13.70 4.75 41.61
CA VAL A 182 12.51 4.64 40.78
C VAL A 182 12.41 3.20 40.20
N SER A 183 11.22 2.65 40.24
CA SER A 183 10.93 1.33 39.65
C SER A 183 10.58 1.44 38.16
N SER A 184 10.54 0.31 37.48
CA SER A 184 10.19 0.22 36.04
C SER A 184 8.77 0.72 35.72
N ASN A 185 7.87 0.78 36.70
CA ASN A 185 6.49 1.28 36.56
C ASN A 185 6.34 2.76 36.97
N GLY A 186 7.45 3.48 37.26
CA GLY A 186 7.45 4.89 37.60
C GLY A 186 7.16 5.21 39.08
N THR A 187 7.21 4.22 40.00
CA THR A 187 7.07 4.46 41.44
C THR A 187 8.42 4.94 42.00
N ILE A 188 8.44 6.17 42.54
CA ILE A 188 9.60 6.81 43.18
C ILE A 188 9.52 6.58 44.69
N LYS A 189 10.61 6.14 45.32
CA LYS A 189 10.75 6.02 46.77
C LYS A 189 11.83 6.99 47.27
N GLY A 190 11.48 7.79 48.26
CA GLY A 190 12.43 8.70 48.95
C GLY A 190 13.33 7.88 49.89
N ILE A 191 14.67 8.02 49.76
CA ILE A 191 15.68 7.31 50.55
C ILE A 191 16.32 8.23 51.54
N LYS A 192 16.68 9.46 51.14
CA LYS A 192 17.35 10.49 51.98
C LYS A 192 16.88 11.88 51.56
N LYS A 193 16.94 12.85 52.49
CA LYS A 193 16.69 14.28 52.17
C LYS A 193 17.62 14.77 51.06
N GLY A 194 17.05 15.42 50.03
CA GLY A 194 17.81 15.96 48.90
C GLY A 194 16.93 15.98 47.63
N THR A 195 17.56 16.32 46.52
CA THR A 195 16.92 16.34 45.19
C THR A 195 17.55 15.32 44.26
N ALA A 196 16.76 14.56 43.55
CA ALA A 196 17.22 13.62 42.52
C ALA A 196 16.44 13.83 41.22
N LYS A 197 17.14 13.85 40.09
CA LYS A 197 16.55 13.91 38.76
C LYS A 197 16.10 12.50 38.37
N ILE A 198 14.82 12.35 37.99
CA ILE A 198 14.31 11.11 37.38
C ILE A 198 14.23 11.34 35.88
N THR A 199 14.94 10.52 35.12
CA THR A 199 14.89 10.51 33.65
C THR A 199 13.88 9.45 33.20
N VAL A 200 13.05 9.84 32.28
CA VAL A 200 12.04 8.97 31.63
C VAL A 200 12.33 8.87 30.15
#